data_3fa8d3941e00224554834c2cafc9fb5f
#
_entry.id   3fa8d3941e00224554834c2cafc9fb5f
#
_cell.length_a   1.000
_cell.length_b   1.000
_cell.length_c   1.000
_cell.angle_alpha   90.00
_cell.angle_beta   90.00
_cell.angle_gamma   90.00
#
_symmetry.space_group_name_H-M   'P 1'
#
loop_
_entity.id
_entity.type
_entity.pdbx_description
1 polymer ?
#
loop_
_entity_poly.entity_id
_entity_poly.type
_entity_poly.pdbx_seq_one_letter_code
_entity_poly.pdbx_strand_id
1 'polypeptide(L)'
;MKIIITEQQNEKLNNKIRLAVEKLGMEQSLNMFGEDIIKQAYIDNPLSFLDQFNNLRPVEKNDKIFYVDNDNLPLFYYNKKEQDSKNGYYWINYDRIWLFFSVIMGYNRTETIEIIKEWLGTTYNLRVLTPRNLFF
;
A
#
# COMPACT_ATOMS: atom_id res chain seq x y z
N MET A 1 8.01 -5.00 -34.84
CA MET A 1 9.13 -4.05 -34.66
C MET A 1 9.44 -3.93 -33.18
N LYS A 2 10.68 -4.17 -32.78
CA LYS A 2 11.09 -3.93 -31.40
C LYS A 2 11.36 -2.45 -31.20
N ILE A 3 10.67 -1.86 -30.25
CA ILE A 3 10.97 -0.50 -29.84
C ILE A 3 12.06 -0.58 -28.77
N ILE A 4 13.21 -0.01 -29.05
CA ILE A 4 14.29 0.07 -28.08
C ILE A 4 14.09 1.35 -27.26
N ILE A 5 13.78 1.17 -26.00
CA ILE A 5 13.61 2.30 -25.07
C ILE A 5 14.90 2.43 -24.27
N THR A 6 15.48 3.62 -24.22
CA THR A 6 16.66 3.89 -23.39
C THR A 6 16.31 3.80 -21.91
N GLU A 7 17.31 3.58 -21.06
CA GLU A 7 17.08 3.55 -19.59
C GLU A 7 16.41 4.83 -19.09
N GLN A 8 16.82 5.98 -19.61
CA GLN A 8 16.21 7.26 -19.23
C GLN A 8 14.75 7.35 -19.63
N GLN A 9 14.40 6.88 -20.83
CA GLN A 9 13.01 6.88 -21.29
C GLN A 9 12.16 5.92 -20.47
N ASN A 10 12.71 4.75 -20.14
CA ASN A 10 12.01 3.76 -19.32
C ASN A 10 11.77 4.28 -17.90
N GLU A 11 12.78 4.91 -17.30
CA GLU A 11 12.64 5.52 -15.98
C GLU A 11 11.60 6.63 -15.97
N LYS A 12 11.60 7.47 -16.99
CA LYS A 12 10.63 8.55 -17.14
C LYS A 12 9.20 8.03 -17.25
N LEU A 13 9.01 6.98 -18.04
CA LEU A 13 7.72 6.32 -18.19
C LEU A 13 7.26 5.71 -16.86
N ASN A 14 8.15 5.00 -16.16
CA ASN A 14 7.85 4.40 -14.88
C ASN A 14 7.45 5.44 -13.83
N ASN A 15 8.11 6.60 -13.83
CA ASN A 15 7.76 7.70 -12.93
C ASN A 15 6.37 8.27 -13.23
N LYS A 16 6.00 8.39 -14.50
CA LYS A 16 4.64 8.80 -14.88
C LYS A 16 3.57 7.82 -14.38
N ILE A 17 3.86 6.53 -14.50
CA ILE A 17 2.93 5.49 -14.05
C ILE A 17 2.78 5.54 -12.54
N ARG A 18 3.88 5.67 -11.79
CA ARG A 18 3.84 5.79 -10.33
C ARG A 18 3.02 7.00 -9.88
N LEU A 19 3.21 8.15 -10.53
CA LEU A 19 2.42 9.34 -10.24
C LEU A 19 0.94 9.14 -10.52
N ALA A 20 0.60 8.46 -11.61
CA ALA A 20 -0.79 8.14 -11.94
C ALA A 20 -1.42 7.22 -10.88
N VAL A 21 -0.69 6.20 -10.45
CA VAL A 21 -1.14 5.30 -9.38
C VAL A 21 -1.43 6.07 -8.09
N GLU A 22 -0.56 6.99 -7.72
CA GLU A 22 -0.75 7.80 -6.52
C GLU A 22 -1.95 8.75 -6.62
N LYS A 23 -2.17 9.35 -7.78
CA LYS A 23 -3.23 10.34 -7.98
C LYS A 23 -4.60 9.72 -8.26
N LEU A 24 -4.64 8.68 -9.06
CA LEU A 24 -5.89 8.08 -9.55
C LEU A 24 -6.32 6.85 -8.78
N GLY A 25 -5.40 6.25 -8.02
CA GLY A 25 -5.64 5.00 -7.35
C GLY A 25 -5.37 3.78 -8.22
N MET A 26 -5.32 2.61 -7.59
CA MET A 26 -4.94 1.38 -8.27
C MET A 26 -5.97 0.91 -9.28
N GLU A 27 -7.26 1.01 -8.95
CA GLU A 27 -8.32 0.55 -9.84
C GLU A 27 -8.33 1.28 -11.17
N GLN A 28 -8.30 2.62 -11.14
CA GLN A 28 -8.23 3.42 -12.36
C GLN A 28 -6.95 3.19 -13.13
N SER A 29 -5.82 3.07 -12.43
CA SER A 29 -4.53 2.83 -13.06
C SER A 29 -4.49 1.48 -13.76
N LEU A 30 -5.09 0.44 -13.18
CA LEU A 30 -5.22 -0.86 -13.82
C LEU A 30 -6.04 -0.77 -15.11
N ASN A 31 -7.12 -0.01 -15.09
CA ASN A 31 -7.96 0.19 -16.28
C ASN A 31 -7.23 0.95 -17.39
N MET A 32 -6.35 1.90 -17.02
CA MET A 32 -5.61 2.70 -17.99
C MET A 32 -4.39 1.98 -18.55
N PHE A 33 -3.62 1.30 -17.72
CA PHE A 33 -2.30 0.78 -18.10
C PHE A 33 -2.23 -0.74 -18.13
N GLY A 34 -3.06 -1.44 -17.35
CA GLY A 34 -2.97 -2.89 -17.18
C GLY A 34 -1.93 -3.33 -16.15
N GLU A 35 -2.04 -4.59 -15.72
CA GLU A 35 -1.18 -5.16 -14.68
C GLU A 35 0.30 -5.13 -15.05
N ASP A 36 0.64 -5.55 -16.26
CA ASP A 36 2.04 -5.73 -16.67
C ASP A 36 2.82 -4.42 -16.66
N ILE A 37 2.18 -3.35 -17.11
CA ILE A 37 2.80 -2.03 -17.15
C ILE A 37 3.00 -1.48 -15.74
N ILE A 38 2.01 -1.64 -14.86
CA ILE A 38 2.14 -1.21 -13.48
C ILE A 38 3.20 -2.03 -12.75
N LYS A 39 3.19 -3.35 -12.93
CA LYS A 39 4.20 -4.23 -12.34
C LYS A 39 5.61 -3.80 -12.76
N GLN A 40 5.81 -3.52 -14.03
CA GLN A 40 7.10 -3.09 -14.55
C GLN A 40 7.57 -1.78 -13.92
N ALA A 41 6.65 -0.87 -13.62
CA ALA A 41 6.98 0.41 -13.00
C ALA A 41 7.52 0.27 -11.56
N TYR A 42 7.20 -0.82 -10.88
CA TYR A 42 7.60 -1.07 -9.48
C TYR A 42 8.54 -2.26 -9.32
N ILE A 43 8.95 -2.92 -10.40
CA ILE A 43 9.67 -4.19 -10.31
C ILE A 43 11.02 -4.09 -9.60
N ASP A 44 11.71 -2.96 -9.73
CA ASP A 44 13.02 -2.75 -9.10
C ASP A 44 12.90 -2.42 -7.61
N ASN A 45 11.78 -1.84 -7.21
CA ASN A 45 11.53 -1.50 -5.81
C ASN A 45 10.03 -1.53 -5.50
N PRO A 46 9.45 -2.72 -5.30
CA PRO A 46 8.01 -2.83 -5.01
C PRO A 46 7.58 -2.10 -3.74
N LEU A 47 8.45 -2.01 -2.75
CA LEU A 47 8.13 -1.33 -1.49
C LEU A 47 7.92 0.16 -1.65
N SER A 48 8.43 0.76 -2.73
CA SER A 48 8.21 2.19 -3.01
C SER A 48 6.75 2.54 -3.21
N PHE A 49 5.90 1.55 -3.52
CA PHE A 49 4.47 1.75 -3.58
C PHE A 49 3.90 2.28 -2.25
N LEU A 50 4.48 1.88 -1.13
CA LEU A 50 4.03 2.30 0.20
C LEU A 50 4.44 3.74 0.55
N ASP A 51 5.36 4.34 -0.21
CA ASP A 51 5.83 5.70 0.08
C ASP A 51 4.71 6.73 0.02
N GLN A 52 3.71 6.53 -0.82
CA GLN A 52 2.54 7.41 -0.91
C GLN A 52 1.73 7.47 0.39
N PHE A 53 1.92 6.49 1.27
CA PHE A 53 1.18 6.38 2.53
C PHE A 53 2.03 6.73 3.75
N ASN A 54 3.18 7.37 3.56
CA ASN A 54 4.11 7.67 4.68
C ASN A 54 3.66 8.82 5.58
N ASN A 55 2.66 9.59 5.16
CA ASN A 55 2.22 10.79 5.87
C ASN A 55 0.72 10.76 6.24
N LEU A 56 0.23 9.60 6.62
CA LEU A 56 -1.15 9.45 7.06
C LEU A 56 -1.34 10.11 8.43
N ARG A 57 -2.53 10.68 8.66
CA ARG A 57 -2.88 11.33 9.92
C ARG A 57 -3.72 10.39 10.78
N PRO A 58 -3.43 10.29 12.10
CA PRO A 58 -4.30 9.53 12.99
C PRO A 58 -5.55 10.34 13.35
N VAL A 59 -6.71 9.71 13.22
CA VAL A 59 -8.01 10.27 13.62
C VAL A 59 -8.70 9.27 14.53
N GLU A 60 -8.95 9.68 15.79
CA GLU A 60 -9.60 8.81 16.76
C GLU A 60 -11.11 8.96 16.68
N LYS A 61 -11.80 7.81 16.63
CA LYS A 61 -13.26 7.74 16.62
C LYS A 61 -13.72 6.41 17.19
N ASN A 62 -14.53 6.44 18.26
CA ASN A 62 -15.14 5.24 18.85
C ASN A 62 -14.14 4.13 19.18
N ASP A 63 -13.09 4.46 19.91
CA ASP A 63 -12.02 3.54 20.31
C ASP A 63 -11.20 2.98 19.15
N LYS A 64 -11.34 3.54 17.96
CA LYS A 64 -10.52 3.21 16.79
C LYS A 64 -9.68 4.40 16.41
N ILE A 65 -8.46 4.14 15.99
CA ILE A 65 -7.59 5.16 15.42
C ILE A 65 -7.48 4.86 13.93
N PHE A 66 -8.04 5.75 13.11
CA PHE A 66 -7.97 5.66 11.66
C PHE A 66 -6.78 6.45 11.16
N TYR A 67 -5.99 5.84 10.31
CA TYR A 67 -4.90 6.53 9.63
C TYR A 67 -5.38 6.91 8.24
N VAL A 68 -5.56 8.20 8.02
CA VAL A 68 -6.23 8.74 6.84
C VAL A 68 -5.28 9.58 5.99
N ASP A 69 -5.55 9.61 4.69
CA ASP A 69 -4.80 10.43 3.74
C ASP A 69 -5.32 11.88 3.71
N ASN A 70 -4.83 12.67 2.78
CA ASN A 70 -5.21 14.08 2.65
C ASN A 70 -6.69 14.27 2.28
N ASP A 71 -7.32 13.26 1.70
CA ASP A 71 -8.74 13.26 1.36
C ASP A 71 -9.61 12.67 2.46
N ASN A 72 -9.04 12.43 3.65
CA ASN A 72 -9.69 11.80 4.80
C ASN A 72 -10.13 10.36 4.56
N LEU A 73 -9.54 9.68 3.57
CA LEU A 73 -9.82 8.27 3.32
C LEU A 73 -8.91 7.39 4.16
N PRO A 74 -9.48 6.44 4.91
CA PRO A 74 -8.66 5.58 5.75
C PRO A 74 -7.92 4.50 4.93
N LEU A 75 -6.66 4.31 5.26
CA LEU A 75 -5.88 3.20 4.73
C LEU A 75 -5.94 2.00 5.67
N PHE A 76 -5.79 2.25 6.95
CA PHE A 76 -5.91 1.22 7.97
C PHE A 76 -6.43 1.84 9.27
N TYR A 77 -6.90 0.99 10.17
CA TYR A 77 -7.25 1.43 11.50
C TYR A 77 -6.81 0.43 12.56
N TYR A 78 -6.65 0.94 13.75
CA TYR A 78 -6.26 0.21 14.93
C TYR A 78 -7.40 0.25 15.94
N ASN A 79 -7.79 -0.90 16.49
CA ASN A 79 -8.88 -0.97 17.45
C ASN A 79 -8.33 -1.07 18.87
N LYS A 80 -8.48 -0.02 19.65
CA LYS A 80 -7.99 0.05 21.02
C LYS A 80 -8.62 -0.98 21.97
N LYS A 81 -9.89 -1.33 21.75
CA LYS A 81 -10.59 -2.29 22.61
C LYS A 81 -10.10 -3.72 22.45
N GLU A 82 -9.58 -4.06 21.31
CA GLU A 82 -9.02 -5.38 21.03
C GLU A 82 -7.55 -5.43 21.37
N GLN A 83 -7.05 -4.38 21.98
CA GLN A 83 -5.67 -4.27 22.34
C GLN A 83 -5.36 -5.10 23.57
N ASP A 84 -4.46 -6.06 23.44
CA ASP A 84 -3.78 -6.64 24.57
C ASP A 84 -2.54 -5.77 24.81
N SER A 85 -2.60 -4.93 25.80
CA SER A 85 -1.66 -3.90 26.27
C SER A 85 -0.46 -3.46 25.42
N LYS A 86 -0.04 -4.21 24.41
CA LYS A 86 1.10 -3.90 23.53
C LYS A 86 0.85 -4.26 22.07
N ASN A 87 -0.23 -4.97 21.77
CA ASN A 87 -0.47 -5.55 20.46
C ASN A 87 -1.88 -5.23 20.00
N GLY A 88 -2.01 -4.31 19.11
CA GLY A 88 -3.28 -3.97 18.50
C GLY A 88 -3.58 -4.81 17.28
N TYR A 89 -4.84 -4.88 16.95
CA TYR A 89 -5.26 -5.46 15.68
C TYR A 89 -5.41 -4.34 14.66
N TYR A 90 -4.90 -4.59 13.46
CA TYR A 90 -4.91 -3.63 12.38
C TYR A 90 -5.75 -4.14 11.23
N TRP A 91 -6.59 -3.26 10.72
CA TRP A 91 -7.47 -3.54 9.60
C TRP A 91 -6.99 -2.69 8.42
N ILE A 92 -6.73 -3.33 7.30
CA ILE A 92 -6.10 -2.68 6.16
C ILE A 92 -7.04 -2.71 4.97
N ASN A 93 -7.12 -1.60 4.26
CA ASN A 93 -7.94 -1.49 3.06
C ASN A 93 -7.35 -2.35 1.95
N TYR A 94 -8.09 -3.39 1.58
CA TYR A 94 -7.68 -4.35 0.56
C TYR A 94 -7.36 -3.67 -0.77
N ASP A 95 -8.27 -2.83 -1.25
CA ASP A 95 -8.14 -2.21 -2.58
C ASP A 95 -6.94 -1.28 -2.68
N ARG A 96 -6.47 -0.74 -1.56
CA ARG A 96 -5.40 0.25 -1.56
C ARG A 96 -4.00 -0.35 -1.36
N ILE A 97 -3.89 -1.51 -0.72
CA ILE A 97 -2.59 -2.16 -0.47
C ILE A 97 -2.54 -3.58 -1.01
N TRP A 98 -3.50 -4.43 -0.62
CA TRP A 98 -3.46 -5.84 -0.96
C TRP A 98 -3.52 -6.09 -2.46
N LEU A 99 -4.32 -5.30 -3.16
CA LEU A 99 -4.45 -5.43 -4.61
C LEU A 99 -3.09 -5.30 -5.30
N PHE A 100 -2.29 -4.34 -4.87
CA PHE A 100 -0.96 -4.16 -5.43
C PHE A 100 -0.05 -5.36 -5.16
N PHE A 101 0.11 -5.75 -3.90
CA PHE A 101 1.04 -6.82 -3.58
C PHE A 101 0.57 -8.20 -4.02
N SER A 102 -0.71 -8.52 -3.83
CA SER A 102 -1.23 -9.84 -4.17
C SER A 102 -1.49 -10.02 -5.66
N VAL A 103 -2.16 -9.07 -6.29
CA VAL A 103 -2.57 -9.20 -7.69
C VAL A 103 -1.47 -8.77 -8.63
N ILE A 104 -0.95 -7.56 -8.45
CA ILE A 104 0.04 -6.99 -9.37
C ILE A 104 1.39 -7.68 -9.22
N MET A 105 1.93 -7.74 -8.00
CA MET A 105 3.26 -8.28 -7.74
C MET A 105 3.27 -9.79 -7.54
N GLY A 106 2.10 -10.40 -7.31
CA GLY A 106 2.00 -11.85 -7.15
C GLY A 106 2.55 -12.39 -5.83
N TYR A 107 2.64 -11.57 -4.80
CA TYR A 107 3.08 -12.04 -3.49
C TYR A 107 2.00 -12.86 -2.80
N ASN A 108 2.39 -13.89 -2.08
CA ASN A 108 1.44 -14.64 -1.28
C ASN A 108 1.03 -13.87 -0.03
N ARG A 109 0.04 -14.39 0.69
CA ARG A 109 -0.48 -13.74 1.89
C ARG A 109 0.57 -13.52 2.96
N THR A 110 1.40 -14.53 3.23
CA THR A 110 2.44 -14.46 4.26
C THR A 110 3.46 -13.37 3.95
N GLU A 111 3.93 -13.34 2.71
CA GLU A 111 4.88 -12.32 2.26
C GLU A 111 4.30 -10.91 2.38
N THR A 112 3.05 -10.75 1.98
CA THR A 112 2.35 -9.45 2.05
C THR A 112 2.18 -8.98 3.49
N ILE A 113 1.79 -9.89 4.38
CA ILE A 113 1.65 -9.58 5.80
C ILE A 113 2.98 -9.11 6.41
N GLU A 114 4.06 -9.80 6.11
CA GLU A 114 5.38 -9.43 6.64
C GLU A 114 5.83 -8.06 6.15
N ILE A 115 5.58 -7.74 4.88
CA ILE A 115 5.89 -6.43 4.31
C ILE A 115 5.11 -5.33 5.05
N ILE A 116 3.83 -5.55 5.25
CA ILE A 116 2.95 -4.56 5.91
C ILE A 116 3.33 -4.37 7.37
N LYS A 117 3.63 -5.46 8.09
CA LYS A 117 4.07 -5.40 9.48
C LYS A 117 5.36 -4.59 9.62
N GLU A 118 6.33 -4.84 8.78
CA GLU A 118 7.59 -4.11 8.78
C GLU A 118 7.37 -2.63 8.47
N TRP A 119 6.57 -2.34 7.48
CA TRP A 119 6.26 -0.96 7.11
C TRP A 119 5.55 -0.20 8.24
N LEU A 120 4.56 -0.80 8.87
CA LEU A 120 3.86 -0.19 10.01
C LEU A 120 4.81 0.06 11.17
N GLY A 121 5.73 -0.86 11.42
CA GLY A 121 6.73 -0.72 12.47
C GLY A 121 7.73 0.40 12.22
N THR A 122 8.26 0.49 11.01
CA THR A 122 9.28 1.49 10.66
C THR A 122 8.70 2.87 10.41
N THR A 123 7.53 2.95 9.79
CA THR A 123 6.93 4.23 9.38
C THR A 123 6.10 4.87 10.49
N TYR A 124 5.33 4.07 11.21
CA TYR A 124 4.37 4.58 12.21
C TYR A 124 4.68 4.13 13.63
N ASN A 125 5.75 3.36 13.82
CA ASN A 125 6.13 2.81 15.12
C ASN A 125 5.00 2.00 15.76
N LEU A 126 4.26 1.26 14.93
CA LEU A 126 3.16 0.42 15.36
C LEU A 126 3.60 -1.03 15.36
N ARG A 127 3.37 -1.70 16.48
CA ARG A 127 3.72 -3.10 16.63
C ARG A 127 2.51 -3.97 16.31
N VAL A 128 2.64 -4.77 15.26
CA VAL A 128 1.60 -5.70 14.82
C VAL A 128 2.11 -7.11 15.00
N LEU A 129 1.47 -7.91 15.83
CA LEU A 129 1.79 -9.33 15.92
C LEU A 129 1.17 -10.10 14.77
N THR A 130 -0.13 -9.98 14.62
CA THR A 130 -0.88 -10.64 13.54
C THR A 130 -2.05 -9.75 13.17
N PRO A 131 -2.17 -9.29 11.94
CA PRO A 131 -3.37 -8.60 11.51
C PRO A 131 -4.56 -9.54 11.64
N ARG A 132 -5.55 -9.15 12.42
CA ARG A 132 -6.72 -9.97 12.67
C ARG A 132 -7.58 -10.12 11.43
N ASN A 133 -7.74 -9.03 10.74
CA ASN A 133 -8.42 -8.99 9.45
C ASN A 133 -7.73 -7.95 8.59
N LEU A 134 -7.60 -8.25 7.32
CA LEU A 134 -6.84 -7.41 6.41
C LEU A 134 -7.70 -6.63 5.42
N PHE A 135 -9.03 -6.68 5.61
CA PHE A 135 -9.98 -5.96 4.76
C PHE A 135 -10.98 -5.18 5.58
N PHE A 136 -11.43 -4.09 5.02
CA PHE A 136 -12.62 -3.39 5.49
C PHE A 136 -13.23 -2.58 4.36
#